data_36897cf874219914d272bc4f8a9e37ff
#
_entry.id   36897cf874219914d272bc4f8a9e37ff
#
_cell.length_a   1.000
_cell.length_b   1.000
_cell.length_c   1.000
_cell.angle_alpha   90.00
_cell.angle_beta   90.00
_cell.angle_gamma   90.00
#
_symmetry.space_group_name_H-M   'P 1'
#
loop_
_entity.id
_entity.type
_entity.pdbx_description
1 polymer ?
#
loop_
_entity_poly.entity_id
_entity_poly.type
_entity_poly.pdbx_seq_one_letter_code
_entity_poly.pdbx_strand_id
1 'polypeptide(L)'
;MKYNIEAVRTLVTDNKKNFRVGEDIAFTLFNKVTNHHDRYIGNIIEMTDTSIKISNIEIDRYHEDGEMIIDLENIESNSCNYVYCD
;
A
#
# COMPACT_ATOMS: atom_id res chain seq x y z
N MET A 1 28.37 1.23 18.23
CA MET A 1 28.29 2.48 17.47
C MET A 1 26.90 3.09 17.61
N LYS A 2 26.83 4.40 17.76
CA LYS A 2 25.57 5.08 18.04
C LYS A 2 24.76 5.43 16.79
N TYR A 3 25.34 5.33 15.60
CA TYR A 3 24.71 5.77 14.38
C TYR A 3 24.76 4.66 13.32
N ASN A 4 23.67 4.51 12.60
CA ASN A 4 23.56 3.62 11.45
C ASN A 4 23.23 4.44 10.21
N ILE A 5 23.72 3.97 9.08
CA ILE A 5 23.25 4.44 7.78
C ILE A 5 22.41 3.28 7.20
N GLU A 6 21.13 3.53 7.03
CA GLU A 6 20.23 2.53 6.48
C GLU A 6 19.76 2.94 5.09
N ALA A 7 19.65 1.94 4.21
CA ALA A 7 19.09 2.19 2.89
C ALA A 7 17.58 2.42 3.02
N VAL A 8 17.11 3.54 2.47
CA VAL A 8 15.68 3.84 2.45
C VAL A 8 15.06 3.17 1.24
N ARG A 9 14.13 2.25 1.49
CA ARG A 9 13.38 1.59 0.43
C ARG A 9 12.29 2.51 -0.10
N THR A 10 12.15 2.53 -1.41
CA THR A 10 11.08 3.26 -2.09
C THR A 10 10.35 2.29 -3.00
N LEU A 11 9.03 2.22 -2.85
CA LEU A 11 8.18 1.51 -3.78
C LEU A 11 7.94 2.43 -4.99
N VAL A 12 8.38 1.99 -6.16
CA VAL A 12 8.11 2.69 -7.42
C VAL A 12 7.08 1.87 -8.19
N THR A 13 5.92 2.46 -8.41
CA THR A 13 4.80 1.77 -9.06
C THR A 13 4.92 1.82 -10.58
N ASP A 14 4.10 1.01 -11.25
CA ASP A 14 4.07 0.97 -12.72
C ASP A 14 3.61 2.29 -13.34
N ASN A 15 2.83 3.08 -12.61
CA ASN A 15 2.40 4.42 -13.03
C ASN A 15 3.30 5.54 -12.47
N LYS A 16 4.53 5.19 -12.08
CA LYS A 16 5.60 6.15 -11.71
C LYS A 16 5.35 6.92 -10.42
N LYS A 17 4.61 6.38 -9.49
CA LYS A 17 4.42 6.99 -8.17
C LYS A 17 5.38 6.36 -7.18
N ASN A 18 5.82 7.13 -6.19
CA ASN A 18 6.81 6.71 -5.21
C ASN A 18 6.20 6.72 -3.81
N PHE A 19 6.46 5.65 -3.05
CA PHE A 19 5.97 5.52 -1.68
C PHE A 19 7.07 4.99 -0.78
N ARG A 20 7.07 5.45 0.47
CA ARG A 20 7.98 4.99 1.52
C ARG A 20 7.19 4.53 2.72
N VAL A 21 7.86 3.80 3.62
CA VAL A 21 7.27 3.45 4.93
C VAL A 21 6.87 4.75 5.65
N GLY A 22 5.67 4.75 6.21
CA GLY A 22 5.09 5.92 6.88
C GLY A 22 4.12 6.70 6.00
N GLU A 23 4.13 6.48 4.70
CA GLU A 23 3.25 7.20 3.78
C GLU A 23 1.95 6.43 3.52
N ASP A 24 0.90 7.16 3.20
CA ASP A 24 -0.39 6.58 2.83
C ASP A 24 -0.42 6.23 1.35
N ILE A 25 -1.02 5.10 1.03
CA ILE A 25 -1.16 4.62 -0.33
C ILE A 25 -2.61 4.21 -0.60
N ALA A 26 -3.08 4.50 -1.80
CA ALA A 26 -4.34 3.99 -2.31
C ALA A 26 -4.07 3.09 -3.51
N PHE A 27 -4.76 1.98 -3.59
CA PHE A 27 -4.63 1.03 -4.70
C PHE A 27 -5.89 0.18 -4.83
N THR A 28 -5.97 -0.62 -5.88
CA THR A 28 -7.13 -1.47 -6.16
C THR A 28 -6.69 -2.93 -6.23
N LEU A 29 -7.45 -3.79 -5.57
CA LEU A 29 -7.31 -5.25 -5.67
C LEU A 29 -8.59 -5.84 -6.24
N PHE A 30 -8.44 -6.84 -7.09
CA PHE A 30 -9.58 -7.59 -7.60
C PHE A 30 -9.97 -8.69 -6.61
N ASN A 31 -11.23 -8.68 -6.19
CA ASN A 31 -11.79 -9.69 -5.30
C ASN A 31 -12.48 -10.77 -6.14
N LYS A 32 -11.87 -11.96 -6.20
CA LYS A 32 -12.37 -13.07 -7.02
C LYS A 32 -13.69 -13.65 -6.51
N VAL A 33 -13.96 -13.52 -5.21
CA VAL A 33 -15.18 -14.05 -4.60
C VAL A 33 -16.39 -13.22 -5.00
N THR A 34 -16.27 -11.90 -4.91
CA THR A 34 -17.37 -10.98 -5.23
C THR A 34 -17.33 -10.47 -6.66
N ASN A 35 -16.25 -10.73 -7.38
CA ASN A 35 -16.00 -10.25 -8.74
C ASN A 35 -15.99 -8.71 -8.81
N HIS A 36 -15.51 -8.08 -7.75
CA HIS A 36 -15.42 -6.62 -7.62
C HIS A 36 -13.99 -6.14 -7.53
N HIS A 37 -13.78 -4.90 -7.92
CA HIS A 37 -12.50 -4.19 -7.77
C HIS A 37 -12.58 -3.32 -6.53
N ASP A 38 -11.96 -3.78 -5.45
CA ASP A 38 -12.04 -3.09 -4.16
C ASP A 38 -10.94 -2.05 -4.04
N ARG A 39 -11.30 -0.85 -3.59
CA ARG A 39 -10.37 0.25 -3.36
C ARG A 39 -9.83 0.20 -1.94
N TYR A 40 -8.52 0.09 -1.82
CA TYR A 40 -7.82 0.05 -0.54
C TYR A 40 -7.09 1.36 -0.30
N ILE A 41 -7.10 1.81 0.95
CA ILE A 41 -6.28 2.92 1.43
C ILE A 41 -5.63 2.44 2.73
N GLY A 42 -4.35 2.70 2.90
CA GLY A 42 -3.67 2.34 4.14
C GLY A 42 -2.35 3.08 4.29
N ASN A 43 -1.79 3.01 5.49
CA ASN A 43 -0.47 3.53 5.79
C ASN A 43 0.54 2.40 5.69
N ILE A 44 1.60 2.60 4.94
CA ILE A 44 2.65 1.60 4.77
C ILE A 44 3.51 1.56 6.04
N ILE A 45 3.52 0.43 6.73
CA ILE A 45 4.31 0.26 7.95
C ILE A 45 5.52 -0.64 7.75
N GLU A 46 5.52 -1.44 6.69
CA GLU A 46 6.63 -2.33 6.37
C GLU A 46 6.63 -2.61 4.87
N MET A 47 7.81 -2.89 4.34
CA MET A 47 7.99 -3.09 2.91
C MET A 47 9.04 -4.18 2.68
N THR A 48 8.70 -5.15 1.85
CA THR A 48 9.64 -6.17 1.37
C THR A 48 9.80 -6.03 -0.15
N ASP A 49 10.60 -6.91 -0.75
CA ASP A 49 10.80 -6.87 -2.20
C ASP A 49 9.53 -7.26 -2.99
N THR A 50 8.59 -7.95 -2.35
CA THR A 50 7.39 -8.49 -3.03
C THR A 50 6.08 -8.05 -2.40
N SER A 51 6.11 -7.39 -1.24
CA SER A 51 4.89 -7.05 -0.51
C SER A 51 5.03 -5.76 0.29
N ILE A 52 3.90 -5.21 0.68
CA ILE A 52 3.82 -4.14 1.66
C ILE A 52 2.87 -4.57 2.78
N LYS A 53 3.15 -4.10 3.99
CA LYS A 53 2.22 -4.24 5.12
C LYS A 53 1.61 -2.87 5.38
N ILE A 54 0.29 -2.83 5.47
CA ILE A 54 -0.45 -1.59 5.69
C ILE A 54 -1.25 -1.67 7.00
N SER A 55 -1.47 -0.51 7.59
CA SER A 55 -2.33 -0.32 8.76
C SER A 55 -3.28 0.83 8.50
N ASN A 56 -4.18 1.08 9.44
CA ASN A 56 -5.17 2.16 9.32
C ASN A 56 -5.95 2.03 8.01
N ILE A 57 -6.50 0.85 7.79
CA ILE A 57 -6.99 0.40 6.48
C ILE A 57 -8.43 0.84 6.25
N GLU A 58 -8.71 1.32 5.04
CA GLU A 58 -10.07 1.48 4.52
C GLU A 58 -10.23 0.65 3.25
N ILE A 59 -11.32 -0.09 3.16
CA ILE A 59 -11.69 -0.85 1.96
C ILE A 59 -13.04 -0.34 1.51
N ASP A 60 -13.11 0.28 0.34
CA ASP A 60 -14.33 0.88 -0.20
C ASP A 60 -15.03 1.81 0.81
N ARG A 61 -14.24 2.62 1.53
CA ARG A 61 -14.68 3.58 2.55
C ARG A 61 -15.07 2.98 3.89
N TYR A 62 -14.92 1.66 4.06
CA TYR A 62 -15.15 1.02 5.35
C TYR A 62 -13.83 0.78 6.06
N HIS A 63 -13.77 1.17 7.33
CA HIS A 63 -12.58 0.97 8.14
C HIS A 63 -12.41 -0.50 8.52
N GLU A 64 -11.20 -1.01 8.35
CA GLU A 64 -10.82 -2.34 8.77
C GLU A 64 -9.75 -2.26 9.86
N ASP A 65 -9.97 -2.99 10.96
CA ASP A 65 -9.01 -3.05 12.06
C ASP A 65 -7.83 -3.95 11.69
N GLY A 66 -6.67 -3.64 12.29
CA GLY A 66 -5.48 -4.48 12.18
C GLY A 66 -4.60 -4.10 11.01
N GLU A 67 -3.80 -5.07 10.60
CA GLU A 67 -2.79 -4.90 9.57
C GLU A 67 -3.00 -5.93 8.47
N MET A 68 -2.62 -5.58 7.25
CA MET A 68 -2.71 -6.51 6.11
C MET A 68 -1.39 -6.51 5.35
N ILE A 69 -1.01 -7.70 4.88
CA ILE A 69 0.10 -7.87 3.95
C ILE A 69 -0.49 -7.96 2.55
N ILE A 70 -0.01 -7.10 1.68
CA ILE A 70 -0.47 -7.01 0.29
C ILE A 70 0.67 -7.41 -0.63
N ASP A 71 0.46 -8.46 -1.42
CA ASP A 71 1.41 -8.84 -2.46
C ASP A 71 1.36 -7.82 -3.59
N LEU A 72 2.52 -7.27 -3.96
CA LEU A 72 2.59 -6.22 -4.97
C LEU A 72 2.06 -6.68 -6.33
N GLU A 73 2.25 -7.95 -6.66
CA GLU A 73 1.77 -8.50 -7.94
C GLU A 73 0.24 -8.54 -8.03
N ASN A 74 -0.47 -8.50 -6.90
CA ASN A 74 -1.94 -8.52 -6.86
C ASN A 74 -2.55 -7.14 -7.01
N ILE A 75 -1.75 -6.10 -6.93
CA ILE A 75 -2.22 -4.72 -7.12
C ILE A 75 -2.47 -4.51 -8.61
N GLU A 76 -3.66 -4.02 -8.95
CA GLU A 76 -4.01 -3.75 -10.34
C GLU A 76 -3.10 -2.68 -10.95
N SER A 77 -2.78 -2.86 -12.24
CA SER A 77 -1.93 -1.94 -12.99
C SER A 77 -2.51 -0.53 -12.97
N ASN A 78 -1.63 0.44 -12.77
CA ASN A 78 -1.96 1.87 -12.76
C ASN A 78 -2.98 2.28 -11.69
N SER A 79 -3.21 1.44 -10.66
CA SER A 79 -4.21 1.74 -9.63
C SER A 79 -3.63 2.50 -8.43
N CYS A 80 -2.33 2.50 -8.25
CA CYS A 80 -1.70 3.18 -7.11
C CYS A 80 -1.84 4.69 -7.21
N ASN A 81 -2.18 5.32 -6.08
CA ASN A 81 -2.33 6.76 -6.03
C ASN A 81 -1.97 7.28 -4.65
N TYR A 82 -1.66 8.58 -4.59
CA TYR A 82 -1.45 9.29 -3.34
C TYR A 82 -2.79 9.55 -2.67
N VAL A 83 -2.79 9.50 -1.35
CA VAL A 83 -3.95 9.88 -0.55
C VAL A 83 -3.76 11.32 -0.12
N TYR A 84 -4.66 12.18 -0.54
CA TYR A 84 -4.61 13.59 -0.15
C TYR A 84 -5.60 13.83 0.99
N CYS A 85 -5.12 14.50 2.03
CA CYS A 85 -5.97 14.99 3.10
C CYS A 85 -6.37 16.44 2.77
N ASP A 86 -7.64 16.66 2.73
CA ASP A 86 -8.17 18.01 2.58
C ASP A 86 -8.23 18.74 3.92
#